data_b71a0c03bcd6c0246a6070e9c7f26faa
#
_entry.id   b71a0c03bcd6c0246a6070e9c7f26faa
#
_cell.length_a   1.000
_cell.length_b   1.000
_cell.length_c   1.000
_cell.angle_alpha   90.00
_cell.angle_beta   90.00
_cell.angle_gamma   90.00
#
_symmetry.space_group_name_H-M   'P 1'
#
loop_
_entity.id
_entity.type
_entity.pdbx_description
1 polymer ?
#
loop_
_entity_poly.entity_id
_entity_poly.type
_entity_poly.pdbx_seq_one_letter_code
_entity_poly.pdbx_strand_id
1 'polypeptide(L)'
;MALALGTWIIWWPAHALHEYWAEASINNEIKENRTHAIEPTHGRDSIMEERLARFIVSPTRLDTADIAVSVWDLSSNMPVVQWHDHELMVPASSLKLLTAISALKRLGADHRYHERVMITGSVHRGTLHGDVILQADDNPMVETLDEYIGALTRAGIRKVEGRFILNLMRADTLRAHHTASLWDIPYNRTPILLKGAPRIVQEIRTLLRQRGIDAPRPEVEEGLRVYPVTRTLMNRSTRMTEVIAPMLIHSSNIKADALHHHVDNYYNRYIPTAGNREGALDAFLRENLSYDTSNFTLNDGSGLSPENMVTADFLLALLRYAWTEPDIKQVLIHEALATPGHPTRRGSLIYRMNGPLFHNRIFCKTGTLTSIGASSLCGYAYGRNGRWYAFAIINRDSPVGESRLYQDMLCKVLVK
;
A
#
# COMPACT_ATOMS: atom_id res chain seq x y z
N MET A 1 -36.99 13.73 -45.45
CA MET A 1 -36.76 13.42 -44.01
C MET A 1 -35.85 12.21 -43.93
N ALA A 2 -34.54 12.43 -43.89
CA ALA A 2 -33.54 11.35 -43.81
C ALA A 2 -32.78 11.55 -42.49
N LEU A 3 -32.91 10.59 -41.59
CA LEU A 3 -32.21 10.54 -40.33
C LEU A 3 -30.79 10.03 -40.59
N ALA A 4 -29.81 10.87 -40.35
CA ALA A 4 -28.37 10.50 -40.32
C ALA A 4 -28.06 9.86 -38.98
N LEU A 5 -27.84 8.57 -38.97
CA LEU A 5 -27.18 7.85 -37.86
C LEU A 5 -25.68 8.09 -37.93
N GLY A 6 -25.19 8.98 -37.09
CA GLY A 6 -23.75 9.21 -36.91
C GLY A 6 -23.11 8.03 -36.14
N THR A 7 -22.36 7.22 -36.85
CA THR A 7 -21.48 6.21 -36.26
C THR A 7 -20.28 6.89 -35.63
N TRP A 8 -20.25 6.99 -34.29
CA TRP A 8 -19.04 7.35 -33.55
C TRP A 8 -18.09 6.14 -33.58
N ILE A 9 -17.17 6.14 -34.53
CA ILE A 9 -16.01 5.25 -34.48
C ILE A 9 -15.06 5.84 -33.44
N ILE A 10 -15.06 5.23 -32.25
CA ILE A 10 -14.06 5.51 -31.23
C ILE A 10 -12.74 4.95 -31.77
N TRP A 11 -11.88 5.83 -32.24
CA TRP A 11 -10.50 5.50 -32.58
C TRP A 11 -9.75 5.18 -31.27
N TRP A 12 -9.64 3.91 -30.93
CA TRP A 12 -8.71 3.47 -29.89
C TRP A 12 -7.31 3.40 -30.54
N PRO A 13 -6.30 4.07 -29.98
CA PRO A 13 -4.97 4.03 -30.56
C PRO A 13 -4.45 2.59 -30.54
N ALA A 14 -3.79 2.15 -31.61
CA ALA A 14 -3.24 0.79 -31.77
C ALA A 14 -2.32 0.39 -30.61
N HIS A 15 -1.71 1.36 -29.92
CA HIS A 15 -0.95 1.17 -28.69
C HIS A 15 -1.79 0.59 -27.52
N ALA A 16 -3.03 1.04 -27.34
CA ALA A 16 -3.88 0.57 -26.26
C ALA A 16 -4.33 -0.90 -26.45
N LEU A 17 -4.50 -1.32 -27.72
CA LEU A 17 -4.80 -2.70 -28.04
C LEU A 17 -3.60 -3.63 -27.79
N HIS A 18 -2.39 -3.20 -28.13
CA HIS A 18 -1.18 -3.99 -27.88
C HIS A 18 -0.91 -4.15 -26.36
N GLU A 19 -1.13 -3.09 -25.58
CA GLU A 19 -1.03 -3.15 -24.12
C GLU A 19 -2.08 -4.08 -23.50
N TYR A 20 -3.33 -4.02 -23.99
CA TYR A 20 -4.42 -4.91 -23.55
C TYR A 20 -4.10 -6.40 -23.84
N TRP A 21 -3.57 -6.74 -25.01
CA TRP A 21 -3.21 -8.11 -25.35
C TRP A 21 -2.00 -8.61 -24.55
N ALA A 22 -1.03 -7.75 -24.28
CA ALA A 22 0.11 -8.11 -23.41
C ALA A 22 -0.35 -8.38 -21.98
N GLU A 23 -1.24 -7.56 -21.44
CA GLU A 23 -1.82 -7.73 -20.11
C GLU A 23 -2.71 -8.99 -20.04
N ALA A 24 -3.50 -9.26 -21.08
CA ALA A 24 -4.31 -10.47 -21.20
C ALA A 24 -3.45 -11.74 -21.28
N SER A 25 -2.32 -11.70 -21.97
CA SER A 25 -1.36 -12.83 -22.05
C SER A 25 -0.72 -13.13 -20.69
N ILE A 26 -0.24 -12.10 -19.99
CA ILE A 26 0.32 -12.23 -18.64
C ILE A 26 -0.75 -12.72 -17.66
N ASN A 27 -1.97 -12.19 -17.75
CA ASN A 27 -3.09 -12.60 -16.91
C ASN A 27 -3.51 -14.05 -17.12
N ASN A 28 -3.46 -14.55 -18.35
CA ASN A 28 -3.74 -15.95 -18.65
C ASN A 28 -2.65 -16.86 -18.09
N GLU A 29 -1.38 -16.50 -18.23
CA GLU A 29 -0.26 -17.27 -17.69
C GLU A 29 -0.27 -17.31 -16.15
N ILE A 30 -0.66 -16.20 -15.50
CA ILE A 30 -0.85 -16.15 -14.05
C ILE A 30 -2.08 -16.98 -13.62
N LYS A 31 -3.16 -17.03 -14.42
CA LYS A 31 -4.33 -17.89 -14.15
C LYS A 31 -4.01 -19.38 -14.31
N GLU A 32 -3.25 -19.75 -15.31
CA GLU A 32 -2.83 -21.14 -15.52
C GLU A 32 -1.93 -21.63 -14.37
N ASN A 33 -1.06 -20.77 -13.86
CA ASN A 33 -0.24 -21.06 -12.67
C ASN A 33 -1.02 -21.16 -11.34
N ARG A 34 -2.31 -20.79 -11.29
CA ARG A 34 -3.17 -20.95 -10.10
C ARG A 34 -3.59 -22.40 -9.83
N THR A 35 -3.58 -23.25 -10.83
CA THR A 35 -4.15 -24.61 -10.75
C THR A 35 -3.13 -25.70 -10.45
N HIS A 36 -1.84 -25.39 -10.44
CA HIS A 36 -0.80 -26.37 -10.15
C HIS A 36 0.11 -25.86 -9.03
N ALA A 37 0.31 -26.67 -8.00
CA ALA A 37 1.47 -26.55 -7.13
C ALA A 37 2.69 -26.48 -8.05
N ILE A 38 3.45 -25.38 -7.96
CA ILE A 38 4.54 -25.07 -8.91
C ILE A 38 5.57 -26.18 -8.82
N GLU A 39 5.45 -27.20 -9.69
CA GLU A 39 6.61 -27.99 -10.04
C GLU A 39 7.54 -27.07 -10.83
N PRO A 40 8.84 -27.00 -10.47
CA PRO A 40 9.78 -26.15 -11.20
C PRO A 40 9.84 -26.63 -12.65
N THR A 41 9.21 -25.85 -13.54
CA THR A 41 9.10 -26.17 -14.98
C THR A 41 10.38 -25.90 -15.74
N HIS A 42 11.38 -25.25 -15.09
CA HIS A 42 12.63 -24.84 -15.73
C HIS A 42 13.83 -25.20 -14.85
N GLY A 43 14.91 -25.63 -15.47
CA GLY A 43 16.21 -25.75 -14.82
C GLY A 43 16.83 -24.37 -14.52
N ARG A 44 17.97 -24.35 -13.85
CA ARG A 44 18.75 -23.15 -13.51
C ARG A 44 19.00 -22.24 -14.72
N ASP A 45 18.82 -20.93 -14.58
CA ASP A 45 19.08 -19.94 -15.63
C ASP A 45 20.51 -19.42 -15.58
N SER A 46 21.45 -20.25 -16.03
CA SER A 46 22.88 -19.89 -16.05
C SER A 46 23.21 -18.68 -16.96
N ILE A 47 22.38 -18.42 -17.98
CA ILE A 47 22.56 -17.25 -18.87
C ILE A 47 22.23 -15.96 -18.11
N MET A 48 21.14 -15.94 -17.36
CA MET A 48 20.77 -14.77 -16.56
C MET A 48 21.78 -14.53 -15.43
N GLU A 49 22.24 -15.60 -14.76
CA GLU A 49 23.29 -15.53 -13.74
C GLU A 49 24.54 -14.86 -14.31
N GLU A 50 25.03 -15.31 -15.45
CA GLU A 50 26.22 -14.74 -16.07
C GLU A 50 26.01 -13.26 -16.46
N ARG A 51 24.85 -12.90 -17.02
CA ARG A 51 24.50 -11.52 -17.39
C ARG A 51 24.47 -10.60 -16.18
N LEU A 52 23.84 -11.02 -15.09
CA LEU A 52 23.75 -10.22 -13.87
C LEU A 52 25.09 -10.14 -13.16
N ALA A 53 25.86 -11.23 -13.07
CA ALA A 53 27.21 -11.20 -12.51
C ALA A 53 28.12 -10.22 -13.26
N ARG A 54 28.11 -10.25 -14.58
CA ARG A 54 28.85 -9.28 -15.42
C ARG A 54 28.35 -7.84 -15.22
N PHE A 55 27.04 -7.65 -15.09
CA PHE A 55 26.47 -6.33 -14.87
C PHE A 55 26.93 -5.72 -13.55
N ILE A 56 26.89 -6.48 -12.44
CA ILE A 56 27.23 -5.99 -11.10
C ILE A 56 28.71 -5.55 -11.02
N VAL A 57 29.61 -6.30 -11.64
CA VAL A 57 31.05 -5.96 -11.65
C VAL A 57 31.45 -4.97 -12.75
N SER A 58 30.49 -4.53 -13.59
CA SER A 58 30.75 -3.56 -14.65
C SER A 58 31.05 -2.18 -14.07
N PRO A 59 31.91 -1.37 -14.71
CA PRO A 59 32.20 -0.01 -14.27
C PRO A 59 30.91 0.81 -14.10
N THR A 60 30.71 1.38 -12.94
CA THR A 60 29.63 2.28 -12.60
C THR A 60 30.17 3.52 -11.90
N ARG A 61 29.38 4.60 -11.81
CA ARG A 61 29.73 5.78 -11.01
C ARG A 61 29.45 5.59 -9.52
N LEU A 62 28.80 4.48 -9.16
CA LEU A 62 28.53 4.12 -7.78
C LEU A 62 29.67 3.28 -7.21
N ASP A 63 29.91 3.39 -5.92
CA ASP A 63 30.73 2.40 -5.22
C ASP A 63 29.92 1.10 -5.12
N THR A 64 30.50 -0.01 -5.55
CA THR A 64 29.84 -1.33 -5.49
C THR A 64 29.66 -1.83 -4.06
N ALA A 65 30.44 -1.30 -3.09
CA ALA A 65 30.25 -1.55 -1.66
C ALA A 65 28.95 -0.94 -1.11
N ASP A 66 28.40 0.08 -1.80
CA ASP A 66 27.16 0.75 -1.41
C ASP A 66 25.92 0.17 -2.11
N ILE A 67 26.05 -0.98 -2.75
CA ILE A 67 24.99 -1.63 -3.51
C ILE A 67 24.75 -3.03 -2.97
N ALA A 68 23.51 -3.32 -2.56
CA ALA A 68 23.05 -4.67 -2.29
C ALA A 68 22.06 -5.12 -3.39
N VAL A 69 22.24 -6.34 -3.88
CA VAL A 69 21.36 -6.94 -4.91
C VAL A 69 21.06 -8.39 -4.54
N SER A 70 19.77 -8.74 -4.57
CA SER A 70 19.33 -10.11 -4.47
C SER A 70 18.29 -10.40 -5.55
N VAL A 71 18.49 -11.46 -6.35
CA VAL A 71 17.58 -11.87 -7.43
C VAL A 71 17.32 -13.37 -7.36
N TRP A 72 16.07 -13.74 -7.52
CA TRP A 72 15.59 -15.11 -7.48
C TRP A 72 14.77 -15.43 -8.73
N ASP A 73 15.06 -16.54 -9.38
CA ASP A 73 14.20 -17.10 -10.44
C ASP A 73 13.05 -17.88 -9.80
N LEU A 74 11.85 -17.31 -9.90
CA LEU A 74 10.62 -17.90 -9.38
C LEU A 74 10.14 -19.11 -10.20
N SER A 75 10.59 -19.24 -11.45
CA SER A 75 10.22 -20.33 -12.36
C SER A 75 11.03 -21.60 -12.08
N SER A 76 12.28 -21.48 -11.64
CA SER A 76 13.10 -22.60 -11.19
C SER A 76 13.18 -22.73 -9.67
N ASN A 77 12.66 -21.74 -8.95
CA ASN A 77 12.81 -21.59 -7.50
C ASN A 77 14.28 -21.62 -7.03
N MET A 78 15.17 -20.91 -7.75
CA MET A 78 16.60 -20.88 -7.46
C MET A 78 17.15 -19.45 -7.39
N PRO A 79 18.22 -19.20 -6.59
CA PRO A 79 18.89 -17.92 -6.60
C PRO A 79 19.56 -17.70 -7.95
N VAL A 80 19.58 -16.43 -8.41
CA VAL A 80 20.26 -16.02 -9.65
C VAL A 80 21.51 -15.20 -9.32
N VAL A 81 21.39 -14.21 -8.43
CA VAL A 81 22.52 -13.43 -7.94
C VAL A 81 22.25 -12.93 -6.53
N GLN A 82 23.32 -12.94 -5.73
CA GLN A 82 23.35 -12.42 -4.36
C GLN A 82 24.62 -11.59 -4.22
N TRP A 83 24.48 -10.30 -3.93
CA TRP A 83 25.59 -9.36 -3.81
C TRP A 83 25.35 -8.44 -2.63
N HIS A 84 26.15 -8.51 -1.60
CA HIS A 84 26.00 -7.77 -0.33
C HIS A 84 24.57 -7.83 0.25
N ASP A 85 23.80 -8.85 -0.12
CA ASP A 85 22.38 -8.93 0.10
C ASP A 85 21.96 -9.18 1.56
N HIS A 86 22.92 -9.59 2.41
CA HIS A 86 22.76 -9.70 3.86
C HIS A 86 23.25 -8.45 4.64
N GLU A 87 23.76 -7.43 3.96
CA GLU A 87 24.12 -6.18 4.64
C GLU A 87 22.88 -5.38 5.02
N LEU A 88 22.91 -4.84 6.26
CA LEU A 88 21.85 -3.95 6.76
C LEU A 88 21.91 -2.61 6.04
N MET A 89 20.83 -2.23 5.40
CA MET A 89 20.69 -0.98 4.66
C MET A 89 19.32 -0.37 4.88
N VAL A 90 19.21 0.93 4.66
CA VAL A 90 17.94 1.67 4.76
C VAL A 90 17.03 1.34 3.56
N PRO A 91 15.90 0.66 3.76
CA PRO A 91 15.01 0.24 2.67
C PRO A 91 14.22 1.40 2.06
N ALA A 92 14.15 2.53 2.74
CA ALA A 92 13.22 3.60 2.42
C ALA A 92 11.81 3.03 2.17
N SER A 93 11.05 3.60 1.23
CA SER A 93 9.66 3.18 0.97
C SER A 93 9.48 1.76 0.42
N SER A 94 10.53 0.99 0.17
CA SER A 94 10.40 -0.44 -0.12
C SER A 94 9.88 -1.23 1.09
N LEU A 95 10.05 -0.69 2.31
CA LEU A 95 9.47 -1.25 3.53
C LEU A 95 7.92 -1.36 3.47
N LYS A 96 7.25 -0.52 2.67
CA LYS A 96 5.80 -0.58 2.46
C LYS A 96 5.31 -1.93 1.92
N LEU A 97 6.19 -2.74 1.33
CA LEU A 97 5.85 -4.11 0.95
C LEU A 97 5.58 -4.98 2.18
N LEU A 98 6.38 -4.85 3.24
CA LEU A 98 6.13 -5.55 4.50
C LEU A 98 4.75 -5.17 5.05
N THR A 99 4.44 -3.87 5.13
CA THR A 99 3.14 -3.38 5.60
C THR A 99 1.98 -3.91 4.76
N ALA A 100 2.10 -3.89 3.41
CA ALA A 100 1.06 -4.38 2.52
C ALA A 100 0.86 -5.90 2.63
N ILE A 101 1.94 -6.66 2.61
CA ILE A 101 1.91 -8.14 2.64
C ILE A 101 1.38 -8.62 4.01
N SER A 102 1.84 -8.01 5.10
CA SER A 102 1.34 -8.30 6.45
C SER A 102 -0.16 -8.00 6.58
N ALA A 103 -0.62 -6.85 6.08
CA ALA A 103 -2.04 -6.48 6.09
C ALA A 103 -2.88 -7.48 5.29
N LEU A 104 -2.47 -7.82 4.08
CA LEU A 104 -3.17 -8.80 3.24
C LEU A 104 -3.20 -10.19 3.87
N LYS A 105 -2.12 -10.62 4.53
CA LYS A 105 -2.08 -11.91 5.22
C LYS A 105 -2.95 -11.94 6.45
N ARG A 106 -2.94 -10.86 7.25
CA ARG A 106 -3.64 -10.79 8.54
C ARG A 106 -5.15 -10.54 8.40
N LEU A 107 -5.53 -9.67 7.49
CA LEU A 107 -6.91 -9.21 7.36
C LEU A 107 -7.62 -9.77 6.11
N GLY A 108 -6.85 -10.21 5.10
CA GLY A 108 -7.38 -10.65 3.81
C GLY A 108 -7.62 -9.51 2.83
N ALA A 109 -7.60 -9.80 1.52
CA ALA A 109 -7.82 -8.81 0.46
C ALA A 109 -9.24 -8.20 0.49
N ASP A 110 -10.21 -8.94 1.01
CA ASP A 110 -11.61 -8.52 1.13
C ASP A 110 -11.91 -7.70 2.38
N HIS A 111 -10.91 -7.49 3.25
CA HIS A 111 -11.09 -6.65 4.44
C HIS A 111 -11.55 -5.25 4.05
N ARG A 112 -12.47 -4.68 4.87
CA ARG A 112 -13.07 -3.37 4.63
C ARG A 112 -12.96 -2.48 5.85
N TYR A 113 -12.61 -1.24 5.59
CA TYR A 113 -12.86 -0.13 6.50
C TYR A 113 -14.34 0.21 6.46
N HIS A 114 -14.91 0.59 7.60
CA HIS A 114 -16.33 0.94 7.72
C HIS A 114 -16.51 2.29 8.38
N GLU A 115 -17.34 3.12 7.75
CA GLU A 115 -17.82 4.36 8.33
C GLU A 115 -19.34 4.37 8.31
N ARG A 116 -19.97 4.71 9.44
CA ARG A 116 -21.41 4.71 9.61
C ARG A 116 -21.90 5.96 10.32
N VAL A 117 -23.02 6.48 9.86
CA VAL A 117 -23.81 7.46 10.61
C VAL A 117 -25.11 6.78 11.02
N MET A 118 -25.31 6.66 12.30
CA MET A 118 -26.42 5.93 12.89
C MET A 118 -27.17 6.81 13.88
N ILE A 119 -28.43 6.51 14.14
CA ILE A 119 -29.25 7.19 15.14
C ILE A 119 -29.94 6.17 16.03
N THR A 120 -30.21 6.61 17.26
CA THR A 120 -31.18 5.98 18.15
C THR A 120 -32.47 6.81 18.17
N GLY A 121 -33.54 6.24 18.69
CA GLY A 121 -34.82 6.95 18.84
C GLY A 121 -35.52 7.31 17.51
N SER A 122 -36.27 8.42 17.48
CA SER A 122 -37.12 8.81 16.36
C SER A 122 -36.94 10.29 15.97
N VAL A 123 -37.24 10.59 14.70
CA VAL A 123 -37.23 11.97 14.18
C VAL A 123 -38.67 12.46 14.06
N HIS A 124 -39.00 13.58 14.74
CA HIS A 124 -40.30 14.22 14.65
C HIS A 124 -40.10 15.70 14.33
N ARG A 125 -40.73 16.21 13.25
CA ARG A 125 -40.68 17.61 12.79
C ARG A 125 -39.26 18.20 12.72
N GLY A 126 -38.30 17.38 12.32
CA GLY A 126 -36.91 17.77 12.19
C GLY A 126 -36.08 17.67 13.47
N THR A 127 -36.64 17.24 14.59
CA THR A 127 -35.96 16.99 15.84
C THR A 127 -35.71 15.49 16.03
N LEU A 128 -34.48 15.09 16.26
CA LEU A 128 -34.12 13.73 16.68
C LEU A 128 -34.23 13.63 18.20
N HIS A 129 -35.17 12.81 18.67
CA HIS A 129 -35.30 12.41 20.07
C HIS A 129 -34.47 11.14 20.30
N GLY A 130 -33.16 11.28 20.34
CA GLY A 130 -32.18 10.21 20.42
C GLY A 130 -30.79 10.68 20.10
N ASP A 131 -29.84 9.73 20.08
CA ASP A 131 -28.43 9.98 19.85
C ASP A 131 -28.07 9.89 18.35
N VAL A 132 -27.04 10.64 17.95
CA VAL A 132 -26.29 10.44 16.70
C VAL A 132 -25.00 9.72 17.03
N ILE A 133 -24.70 8.64 16.32
CA ILE A 133 -23.44 7.89 16.41
C ILE A 133 -22.75 7.98 15.05
N LEU A 134 -21.60 8.71 14.99
CA LEU A 134 -20.68 8.63 13.87
C LEU A 134 -19.61 7.61 14.24
N GLN A 135 -19.66 6.44 13.65
CA GLN A 135 -18.67 5.39 13.83
C GLN A 135 -17.72 5.39 12.64
N ALA A 136 -16.42 5.34 12.91
CA ALA A 136 -15.41 5.27 11.85
C ALA A 136 -14.18 4.46 12.26
N ASP A 137 -13.75 3.60 11.34
CA ASP A 137 -12.40 3.06 11.33
C ASP A 137 -11.39 4.20 11.02
N ASP A 138 -10.10 3.93 11.16
CA ASP A 138 -9.03 4.87 10.85
C ASP A 138 -8.69 4.90 9.34
N ASN A 139 -9.73 4.94 8.49
CA ASN A 139 -9.63 4.87 7.04
C ASN A 139 -8.87 6.08 6.44
N PRO A 140 -7.69 5.85 5.79
CA PRO A 140 -6.90 6.94 5.22
C PRO A 140 -7.45 7.48 3.89
N MET A 141 -8.62 7.03 3.44
CA MET A 141 -9.29 7.52 2.23
C MET A 141 -10.38 8.56 2.52
N VAL A 142 -10.65 8.85 3.79
CA VAL A 142 -11.67 9.83 4.19
C VAL A 142 -11.04 11.22 4.32
N GLU A 143 -11.20 12.02 3.28
CA GLU A 143 -10.63 13.39 3.21
C GLU A 143 -11.44 14.40 4.03
N THR A 144 -12.77 14.28 4.07
CA THR A 144 -13.71 15.19 4.75
C THR A 144 -14.88 14.43 5.36
N LEU A 145 -15.59 15.09 6.30
CA LEU A 145 -16.80 14.55 6.92
C LEU A 145 -18.11 15.15 6.34
N ASP A 146 -18.03 15.85 5.22
CA ASP A 146 -19.19 16.54 4.63
C ASP A 146 -20.33 15.60 4.30
N GLU A 147 -20.02 14.45 3.69
CA GLU A 147 -21.01 13.42 3.34
C GLU A 147 -21.70 12.84 4.57
N TYR A 148 -20.94 12.67 5.67
CA TYR A 148 -21.42 12.11 6.94
C TYR A 148 -22.44 13.03 7.60
N ILE A 149 -22.10 14.33 7.72
CA ILE A 149 -23.02 15.32 8.26
C ILE A 149 -24.17 15.58 7.28
N GLY A 150 -23.94 15.49 5.97
CA GLY A 150 -24.97 15.51 4.94
C GLY A 150 -26.04 14.42 5.10
N ALA A 151 -25.67 13.25 5.66
CA ALA A 151 -26.64 12.19 5.95
C ALA A 151 -27.71 12.61 6.96
N LEU A 152 -27.35 13.43 7.96
CA LEU A 152 -28.32 14.01 8.90
C LEU A 152 -29.30 14.95 8.19
N THR A 153 -28.80 15.80 7.30
CA THR A 153 -29.63 16.71 6.49
C THR A 153 -30.60 15.93 5.60
N ARG A 154 -30.11 14.89 4.91
CA ARG A 154 -30.96 14.02 4.08
C ARG A 154 -32.05 13.27 4.87
N ALA A 155 -31.76 12.99 6.14
CA ALA A 155 -32.74 12.39 7.06
C ALA A 155 -33.75 13.40 7.64
N GLY A 156 -33.64 14.70 7.27
CA GLY A 156 -34.51 15.77 7.74
C GLY A 156 -34.20 16.23 9.16
N ILE A 157 -33.03 15.90 9.73
CA ILE A 157 -32.62 16.26 11.08
C ILE A 157 -32.09 17.68 11.08
N ARG A 158 -32.71 18.56 11.89
CA ARG A 158 -32.29 19.95 12.12
C ARG A 158 -31.89 20.20 13.57
N LYS A 159 -32.33 19.34 14.49
CA LYS A 159 -32.01 19.39 15.91
C LYS A 159 -31.76 17.99 16.46
N VAL A 160 -30.76 17.84 17.32
CA VAL A 160 -30.43 16.60 18.05
C VAL A 160 -30.59 16.90 19.55
N GLU A 161 -31.51 16.22 20.23
CA GLU A 161 -31.71 16.38 21.67
C GLU A 161 -30.91 15.40 22.53
N GLY A 162 -30.54 14.25 21.98
CA GLY A 162 -29.64 13.29 22.62
C GLY A 162 -28.17 13.66 22.42
N ARG A 163 -27.29 12.68 22.60
CA ARG A 163 -25.83 12.86 22.45
C ARG A 163 -25.43 12.83 20.97
N PHE A 164 -24.30 13.46 20.67
CA PHE A 164 -23.57 13.26 19.42
C PHE A 164 -22.29 12.49 19.76
N ILE A 165 -22.23 11.21 19.39
CA ILE A 165 -21.14 10.31 19.76
C ILE A 165 -20.23 10.10 18.55
N LEU A 166 -18.94 10.33 18.76
CA LEU A 166 -17.88 10.08 17.80
C LEU A 166 -17.16 8.80 18.20
N ASN A 167 -17.62 7.68 17.67
CA ASN A 167 -17.16 6.33 18.01
C ASN A 167 -16.04 5.92 17.04
N LEU A 168 -14.81 6.19 17.42
CA LEU A 168 -13.63 6.02 16.57
C LEU A 168 -12.86 4.73 16.89
N MET A 169 -12.23 4.10 15.90
CA MET A 169 -11.22 3.09 16.15
C MET A 169 -10.04 3.68 16.91
N ARG A 170 -9.65 4.92 16.55
CA ARG A 170 -8.51 5.64 17.09
C ARG A 170 -8.82 7.12 17.26
N ALA A 171 -8.49 7.68 18.42
CA ALA A 171 -8.68 9.10 18.73
C ALA A 171 -7.43 9.96 18.52
N ASP A 172 -6.25 9.36 18.43
CA ASP A 172 -4.97 10.03 18.32
C ASP A 172 -4.68 10.56 16.91
N THR A 173 -3.76 11.55 16.85
CA THR A 173 -3.23 12.04 15.58
C THR A 173 -2.16 11.13 15.05
N LEU A 174 -2.31 10.68 13.79
CA LEU A 174 -1.23 9.99 13.08
C LEU A 174 -0.08 10.96 12.80
N ARG A 175 1.13 10.57 13.17
CA ARG A 175 2.35 11.35 12.97
C ARG A 175 3.43 10.48 12.36
N ALA A 176 4.31 11.11 11.57
CA ALA A 176 5.53 10.46 11.15
C ALA A 176 6.41 10.13 12.37
N HIS A 177 7.22 9.09 12.25
CA HIS A 177 8.20 8.76 13.28
C HIS A 177 9.12 9.95 13.53
N HIS A 178 9.55 10.17 14.77
CA HIS A 178 10.31 11.38 15.16
C HIS A 178 11.69 11.50 14.50
N THR A 179 12.24 10.38 14.00
CA THR A 179 13.52 10.35 13.26
C THR A 179 13.37 10.71 11.78
N ALA A 180 12.13 10.81 11.27
CA ALA A 180 11.89 11.13 9.87
C ALA A 180 12.36 12.55 9.52
N SER A 181 13.10 12.69 8.42
CA SER A 181 13.56 13.98 7.92
C SER A 181 12.40 14.82 7.40
N LEU A 182 12.37 16.11 7.77
CA LEU A 182 11.39 17.06 7.26
C LEU A 182 11.40 17.19 5.74
N TRP A 183 12.54 16.95 5.09
CA TRP A 183 12.69 17.00 3.63
C TRP A 183 12.02 15.83 2.90
N ASP A 184 11.82 14.72 3.59
CA ASP A 184 11.26 13.50 3.03
C ASP A 184 9.77 13.30 3.41
N ILE A 185 9.19 14.25 4.20
CA ILE A 185 7.81 14.16 4.68
C ILE A 185 6.84 14.91 3.77
N PRO A 186 5.99 14.24 2.99
CA PRO A 186 4.74 14.81 2.52
C PRO A 186 3.56 14.39 3.41
N TYR A 187 3.48 14.90 4.66
CA TYR A 187 2.30 14.75 5.53
C TYR A 187 1.32 15.95 5.40
N ASN A 188 1.41 16.70 4.32
CA ASN A 188 0.69 17.95 4.11
C ASN A 188 -0.83 17.78 3.87
N ARG A 189 -1.30 16.57 3.61
CA ARG A 189 -2.72 16.24 3.39
C ARG A 189 -3.15 15.03 4.22
N THR A 190 -3.02 15.14 5.54
CA THR A 190 -3.50 14.09 6.43
C THR A 190 -5.02 13.99 6.33
N PRO A 191 -5.59 12.81 6.01
CA PRO A 191 -7.02 12.56 6.01
C PRO A 191 -7.67 12.90 7.35
N ILE A 192 -8.95 13.30 7.33
CA ILE A 192 -9.59 13.85 8.53
C ILE A 192 -9.61 12.88 9.72
N LEU A 193 -9.86 11.59 9.48
CA LEU A 193 -9.91 10.59 10.53
C LEU A 193 -8.56 10.34 11.21
N LEU A 194 -7.46 10.78 10.59
CA LEU A 194 -6.09 10.64 11.10
C LEU A 194 -5.56 11.93 11.76
N LYS A 195 -6.36 13.01 11.80
CA LYS A 195 -5.97 14.29 12.43
C LYS A 195 -6.18 14.34 13.93
N GLY A 196 -6.69 13.26 14.52
CA GLY A 196 -7.03 13.17 15.93
C GLY A 196 -8.38 13.80 16.31
N ALA A 197 -8.96 13.29 17.37
CA ALA A 197 -10.31 13.64 17.81
C ALA A 197 -10.59 15.15 17.93
N PRO A 198 -9.68 16.02 18.44
CA PRO A 198 -9.96 17.46 18.53
C PRO A 198 -10.24 18.12 17.17
N ARG A 199 -9.50 17.71 16.12
CA ARG A 199 -9.70 18.24 14.76
C ARG A 199 -10.96 17.68 14.11
N ILE A 200 -11.28 16.42 14.34
CA ILE A 200 -12.49 15.76 13.86
C ILE A 200 -13.71 16.47 14.48
N VAL A 201 -13.71 16.69 15.79
CA VAL A 201 -14.77 17.42 16.51
C VAL A 201 -14.94 18.84 15.97
N GLN A 202 -13.83 19.55 15.72
CA GLN A 202 -13.86 20.90 15.16
C GLN A 202 -14.50 20.92 13.76
N GLU A 203 -14.17 19.97 12.89
CA GLU A 203 -14.75 19.86 11.55
C GLU A 203 -16.25 19.55 11.61
N ILE A 204 -16.66 18.56 12.43
CA ILE A 204 -18.06 18.24 12.64
C ILE A 204 -18.87 19.46 13.08
N ARG A 205 -18.39 20.20 14.08
CA ARG A 205 -19.05 21.43 14.57
C ARG A 205 -19.18 22.51 13.48
N THR A 206 -18.18 22.61 12.61
CA THR A 206 -18.20 23.55 11.49
C THR A 206 -19.26 23.13 10.47
N LEU A 207 -19.29 21.86 10.09
CA LEU A 207 -20.25 21.31 9.13
C LEU A 207 -21.69 21.36 9.65
N LEU A 208 -21.92 21.07 10.95
CA LEU A 208 -23.24 21.20 11.59
C LEU A 208 -23.76 22.62 11.50
N ARG A 209 -22.93 23.63 11.84
CA ARG A 209 -23.29 25.06 11.74
C ARG A 209 -23.60 25.47 10.30
N GLN A 210 -22.76 25.05 9.33
CA GLN A 210 -22.98 25.35 7.91
C GLN A 210 -24.30 24.79 7.38
N ARG A 211 -24.76 23.67 7.93
CA ARG A 211 -25.99 23.00 7.52
C ARG A 211 -27.21 23.37 8.39
N GLY A 212 -27.04 24.29 9.35
CA GLY A 212 -28.11 24.73 10.25
C GLY A 212 -28.64 23.61 11.15
N ILE A 213 -27.79 22.67 11.55
CA ILE A 213 -28.13 21.59 12.47
C ILE A 213 -27.71 21.99 13.88
N ASP A 214 -28.70 22.11 14.80
CA ASP A 214 -28.47 22.28 16.21
C ASP A 214 -28.18 20.93 16.88
N ALA A 215 -26.99 20.73 17.40
CA ALA A 215 -26.57 19.47 18.01
C ALA A 215 -25.57 19.73 19.15
N PRO A 216 -25.55 18.87 20.17
CA PRO A 216 -24.57 18.98 21.25
C PRO A 216 -23.14 18.79 20.71
N ARG A 217 -22.16 19.17 21.54
CA ARG A 217 -20.75 18.92 21.22
C ARG A 217 -20.51 17.42 21.09
N PRO A 218 -19.82 16.93 20.02
CA PRO A 218 -19.46 15.53 19.90
C PRO A 218 -18.66 15.02 21.11
N GLU A 219 -19.10 13.90 21.68
CA GLU A 219 -18.42 13.11 22.69
C GLU A 219 -17.57 12.06 21.99
N VAL A 220 -16.30 11.96 22.36
CA VAL A 220 -15.35 11.05 21.72
C VAL A 220 -15.28 9.75 22.52
N GLU A 221 -15.52 8.64 21.85
CA GLU A 221 -15.31 7.31 22.37
C GLU A 221 -14.37 6.53 21.44
N GLU A 222 -13.46 5.77 22.03
CA GLU A 222 -12.45 5.02 21.31
C GLU A 222 -12.71 3.50 21.42
N GLY A 223 -12.31 2.75 20.37
CA GLY A 223 -12.37 1.30 20.36
C GLY A 223 -13.64 0.73 19.74
N LEU A 224 -14.41 1.48 18.97
CA LEU A 224 -15.59 1.02 18.21
C LEU A 224 -16.63 0.30 19.08
N ARG A 225 -17.18 0.99 20.05
CA ARG A 225 -18.23 0.45 20.94
C ARG A 225 -19.51 0.13 20.17
N VAL A 226 -20.28 -0.81 20.67
CA VAL A 226 -21.58 -1.22 20.10
C VAL A 226 -22.69 -0.41 20.75
N TYR A 227 -23.63 0.07 19.94
CA TYR A 227 -24.79 0.86 20.36
C TYR A 227 -26.11 0.21 19.90
N PRO A 228 -27.20 0.41 20.65
CA PRO A 228 -28.53 0.03 20.21
C PRO A 228 -29.02 0.99 19.13
N VAL A 229 -28.82 0.64 17.87
CA VAL A 229 -29.13 1.49 16.71
C VAL A 229 -30.58 1.27 16.27
N THR A 230 -31.34 2.38 16.09
CA THR A 230 -32.69 2.34 15.51
C THR A 230 -32.62 2.42 13.98
N ARG A 231 -31.71 3.25 13.44
CA ARG A 231 -31.60 3.45 11.99
C ARG A 231 -30.16 3.83 11.60
N THR A 232 -29.68 3.25 10.52
CA THR A 232 -28.43 3.67 9.84
C THR A 232 -28.78 4.65 8.73
N LEU A 233 -28.21 5.86 8.81
CA LEU A 233 -28.42 6.93 7.82
C LEU A 233 -27.39 6.88 6.68
N MET A 234 -26.19 6.41 6.98
CA MET A 234 -25.10 6.22 6.04
C MET A 234 -24.27 5.01 6.44
N ASN A 235 -23.91 4.20 5.48
CA ASN A 235 -22.96 3.11 5.62
C ASN A 235 -22.03 3.13 4.41
N ARG A 236 -20.76 3.45 4.63
CA ARG A 236 -19.71 3.44 3.64
C ARG A 236 -18.73 2.34 3.97
N SER A 237 -18.17 1.71 2.95
CA SER A 237 -17.06 0.80 3.13
C SER A 237 -16.02 1.00 2.04
N THR A 238 -14.75 0.92 2.43
CA THR A 238 -13.59 1.00 1.53
C THR A 238 -12.84 -0.31 1.63
N ARG A 239 -12.55 -0.98 0.52
CA ARG A 239 -11.73 -2.19 0.52
C ARG A 239 -10.28 -1.84 0.87
N MET A 240 -9.61 -2.72 1.59
CA MET A 240 -8.20 -2.54 1.93
C MET A 240 -7.31 -2.41 0.67
N THR A 241 -7.65 -3.12 -0.41
CA THR A 241 -6.93 -2.99 -1.68
C THR A 241 -7.01 -1.58 -2.28
N GLU A 242 -8.11 -0.84 -2.03
CA GLU A 242 -8.28 0.56 -2.44
C GLU A 242 -7.35 1.51 -1.64
N VAL A 243 -6.83 1.06 -0.50
CA VAL A 243 -5.79 1.76 0.28
C VAL A 243 -4.39 1.31 -0.16
N ILE A 244 -4.17 -0.01 -0.30
CA ILE A 244 -2.87 -0.60 -0.63
C ILE A 244 -2.40 -0.17 -2.03
N ALA A 245 -3.29 -0.15 -3.03
CA ALA A 245 -2.90 0.20 -4.40
C ALA A 245 -2.31 1.62 -4.49
N PRO A 246 -3.01 2.71 -4.11
CA PRO A 246 -2.41 4.05 -4.13
C PRO A 246 -1.24 4.21 -3.15
N MET A 247 -1.21 3.46 -2.04
CA MET A 247 -0.09 3.44 -1.11
C MET A 247 1.21 2.98 -1.80
N LEU A 248 1.16 1.87 -2.54
CA LEU A 248 2.34 1.32 -3.21
C LEU A 248 2.66 2.06 -4.50
N ILE A 249 1.66 2.37 -5.34
CA ILE A 249 1.84 3.05 -6.64
C ILE A 249 2.45 4.44 -6.44
N HIS A 250 1.87 5.26 -5.53
CA HIS A 250 2.29 6.65 -5.28
C HIS A 250 3.23 6.79 -4.09
N SER A 251 3.58 5.68 -3.44
CA SER A 251 4.47 5.68 -2.27
C SER A 251 3.98 6.55 -1.10
N SER A 252 2.68 6.52 -0.78
CA SER A 252 2.10 7.35 0.28
C SER A 252 2.52 6.90 1.68
N ASN A 253 3.29 7.74 2.39
CA ASN A 253 3.72 7.47 3.76
C ASN A 253 2.53 7.41 4.72
N ILE A 254 1.61 8.40 4.62
CA ILE A 254 0.41 8.47 5.47
C ILE A 254 -0.44 7.19 5.37
N LYS A 255 -0.68 6.70 4.13
CA LYS A 255 -1.46 5.47 3.94
C LYS A 255 -0.75 4.24 4.50
N ALA A 256 0.58 4.21 4.42
CA ALA A 256 1.36 3.09 4.95
C ALA A 256 1.36 3.07 6.49
N ASP A 257 1.60 4.20 7.12
CA ASP A 257 1.59 4.29 8.58
C ASP A 257 0.16 4.12 9.14
N ALA A 258 -0.86 4.61 8.43
CA ALA A 258 -2.25 4.36 8.79
C ALA A 258 -2.61 2.88 8.69
N LEU A 259 -2.21 2.20 7.61
CA LEU A 259 -2.45 0.78 7.43
C LEU A 259 -1.69 -0.05 8.49
N HIS A 260 -0.45 0.30 8.78
CA HIS A 260 0.34 -0.34 9.84
C HIS A 260 -0.42 -0.26 11.19
N HIS A 261 -0.84 0.93 11.60
CA HIS A 261 -1.60 1.12 12.82
C HIS A 261 -2.96 0.43 12.81
N HIS A 262 -3.64 0.41 11.66
CA HIS A 262 -4.92 -0.29 11.52
C HIS A 262 -4.75 -1.80 11.77
N VAL A 263 -3.72 -2.42 11.19
CA VAL A 263 -3.40 -3.83 11.38
C VAL A 263 -3.04 -4.11 12.84
N ASP A 264 -2.22 -3.25 13.47
CA ASP A 264 -1.87 -3.38 14.89
C ASP A 264 -3.09 -3.27 15.82
N ASN A 265 -3.96 -2.28 15.59
CA ASN A 265 -5.17 -2.09 16.38
C ASN A 265 -6.12 -3.27 16.24
N TYR A 266 -6.28 -3.78 15.02
CA TYR A 266 -7.15 -4.93 14.74
C TYR A 266 -6.58 -6.20 15.36
N TYR A 267 -5.28 -6.45 15.21
CA TYR A 267 -4.58 -7.60 15.77
C TYR A 267 -4.66 -7.62 17.30
N ASN A 268 -4.32 -6.51 17.96
CA ASN A 268 -4.32 -6.41 19.43
C ASN A 268 -5.74 -6.47 20.04
N ARG A 269 -6.78 -6.11 19.27
CA ARG A 269 -8.17 -6.17 19.72
C ARG A 269 -8.72 -7.60 19.74
N TYR A 270 -8.37 -8.40 18.74
CA TYR A 270 -8.94 -9.74 18.54
C TYR A 270 -8.04 -10.88 18.98
N ILE A 271 -6.76 -10.61 19.19
CA ILE A 271 -5.77 -11.57 19.68
C ILE A 271 -5.08 -10.97 20.91
N PRO A 272 -5.76 -10.88 22.06
CA PRO A 272 -5.13 -10.38 23.28
C PRO A 272 -4.10 -11.39 23.76
N THR A 273 -2.84 -11.16 23.47
CA THR A 273 -1.71 -11.88 24.06
C THR A 273 -1.48 -11.35 25.46
N ALA A 274 -1.57 -12.24 26.45
CA ALA A 274 -1.34 -11.89 27.83
C ALA A 274 0.09 -11.36 28.02
N GLY A 275 0.22 -10.03 28.22
CA GLY A 275 1.40 -9.40 28.80
C GLY A 275 2.41 -8.74 27.86
N ASN A 276 2.48 -9.06 26.56
CA ASN A 276 3.33 -8.38 25.59
C ASN A 276 2.51 -7.94 24.37
N ARG A 277 2.46 -6.64 24.10
CA ARG A 277 1.91 -6.09 22.87
C ARG A 277 2.97 -6.21 21.78
N GLU A 278 3.06 -7.39 21.18
CA GLU A 278 3.83 -7.58 19.95
C GLU A 278 3.14 -6.81 18.82
N GLY A 279 3.91 -6.07 18.01
CA GLY A 279 3.39 -5.42 16.81
C GLY A 279 2.91 -6.46 15.77
N ALA A 280 1.91 -6.10 14.97
CA ALA A 280 1.38 -7.01 13.95
C ALA A 280 2.43 -7.38 12.90
N LEU A 281 3.38 -6.48 12.60
CA LEU A 281 4.50 -6.77 11.71
C LEU A 281 5.45 -7.81 12.30
N ASP A 282 5.83 -7.66 13.58
CA ASP A 282 6.73 -8.61 14.25
C ASP A 282 6.09 -9.99 14.33
N ALA A 283 4.80 -10.05 14.70
CA ALA A 283 4.03 -11.28 14.71
C ALA A 283 3.94 -11.92 13.31
N PHE A 284 3.75 -11.11 12.25
CA PHE A 284 3.76 -11.61 10.87
C PHE A 284 5.12 -12.21 10.50
N LEU A 285 6.22 -11.52 10.81
CA LEU A 285 7.57 -11.97 10.51
C LEU A 285 7.88 -13.31 11.18
N ARG A 286 7.57 -13.43 12.46
CA ARG A 286 7.78 -14.64 13.24
C ARG A 286 6.96 -15.83 12.73
N GLU A 287 5.72 -15.61 12.34
CA GLU A 287 4.77 -16.68 11.99
C GLU A 287 4.87 -17.14 10.53
N ASN A 288 5.28 -16.26 9.62
CA ASN A 288 5.17 -16.51 8.17
C ASN A 288 6.52 -16.51 7.44
N LEU A 289 7.52 -15.85 7.99
CA LEU A 289 8.84 -15.81 7.41
C LEU A 289 9.82 -16.43 8.40
N SER A 290 10.31 -17.63 8.13
CA SER A 290 11.39 -18.23 8.92
C SER A 290 12.70 -17.47 8.68
N TYR A 291 12.73 -16.17 9.05
CA TYR A 291 13.82 -15.25 8.78
C TYR A 291 14.30 -14.60 10.08
N ASP A 292 15.60 -14.58 10.30
CA ASP A 292 16.20 -13.91 11.47
C ASP A 292 16.16 -12.40 11.29
N THR A 293 15.31 -11.74 12.06
CA THR A 293 15.14 -10.29 12.08
C THR A 293 15.74 -9.64 13.33
N SER A 294 16.52 -10.38 14.11
CA SER A 294 17.04 -9.92 15.40
C SER A 294 17.89 -8.65 15.30
N ASN A 295 18.53 -8.41 14.15
CA ASN A 295 19.35 -7.23 13.88
C ASN A 295 18.58 -6.11 13.13
N PHE A 296 17.30 -6.29 12.82
CA PHE A 296 16.54 -5.30 12.08
C PHE A 296 16.07 -4.18 13.01
N THR A 297 15.91 -3.00 12.43
CA THR A 297 15.21 -1.88 13.06
C THR A 297 14.02 -1.53 12.19
N LEU A 298 12.81 -1.61 12.75
CA LEU A 298 11.55 -1.31 12.09
C LEU A 298 10.80 -0.26 12.93
N ASN A 299 10.93 1.00 12.57
CA ASN A 299 10.38 2.13 13.34
C ASN A 299 8.99 2.59 12.87
N ASP A 300 8.65 2.31 11.61
CA ASP A 300 7.39 2.74 11.01
C ASP A 300 6.94 1.76 9.91
N GLY A 301 5.72 1.90 9.45
CA GLY A 301 5.18 1.09 8.36
C GLY A 301 5.49 1.64 6.96
N SER A 302 6.06 2.84 6.88
CA SER A 302 6.27 3.57 5.64
C SER A 302 7.69 3.52 5.08
N GLY A 303 8.68 3.22 5.93
CA GLY A 303 10.10 3.30 5.61
C GLY A 303 10.60 4.75 5.57
N LEU A 304 9.93 5.67 6.25
CA LEU A 304 10.30 7.09 6.28
C LEU A 304 11.40 7.38 7.31
N SER A 305 11.47 6.60 8.39
CA SER A 305 12.56 6.70 9.35
C SER A 305 13.89 6.27 8.70
N PRO A 306 14.94 7.08 8.74
CA PRO A 306 16.27 6.72 8.27
C PRO A 306 16.95 5.65 9.14
N GLU A 307 16.38 5.34 10.29
CA GLU A 307 16.88 4.29 11.20
C GLU A 307 16.27 2.91 10.89
N ASN A 308 15.30 2.81 9.97
CA ASN A 308 14.86 1.51 9.48
C ASN A 308 16.03 0.79 8.80
N MET A 309 16.32 -0.42 9.23
CA MET A 309 17.43 -1.22 8.70
C MET A 309 16.96 -2.64 8.41
N VAL A 310 17.10 -3.06 7.16
CA VAL A 310 16.81 -4.41 6.65
C VAL A 310 17.83 -4.83 5.62
N THR A 311 17.77 -6.06 5.14
CA THR A 311 18.65 -6.57 4.07
C THR A 311 17.91 -6.66 2.72
N ALA A 312 18.64 -6.68 1.62
CA ALA A 312 18.05 -6.93 0.30
C ALA A 312 17.47 -8.34 0.21
N ASP A 313 18.13 -9.33 0.82
CA ASP A 313 17.63 -10.69 0.91
C ASP A 313 16.29 -10.79 1.67
N PHE A 314 16.12 -10.00 2.73
CA PHE A 314 14.83 -9.91 3.42
C PHE A 314 13.71 -9.39 2.53
N LEU A 315 13.94 -8.31 1.77
CA LEU A 315 12.94 -7.80 0.82
C LEU A 315 12.62 -8.84 -0.26
N LEU A 316 13.63 -9.59 -0.70
CA LEU A 316 13.45 -10.72 -1.61
C LEU A 316 12.63 -11.84 -0.97
N ALA A 317 12.90 -12.20 0.29
CA ALA A 317 12.14 -13.20 1.02
C ALA A 317 10.65 -12.83 1.16
N LEU A 318 10.34 -11.56 1.42
CA LEU A 318 8.97 -11.03 1.40
C LEU A 318 8.28 -11.24 0.04
N LEU A 319 8.98 -10.92 -1.05
CA LEU A 319 8.44 -11.09 -2.40
C LEU A 319 8.23 -12.56 -2.75
N ARG A 320 9.16 -13.43 -2.37
CA ARG A 320 9.03 -14.88 -2.56
C ARG A 320 7.85 -15.44 -1.76
N TYR A 321 7.68 -15.01 -0.51
CA TYR A 321 6.52 -15.37 0.30
C TYR A 321 5.21 -14.93 -0.39
N ALA A 322 5.13 -13.65 -0.79
CA ALA A 322 3.94 -13.12 -1.47
C ALA A 322 3.63 -13.85 -2.80
N TRP A 323 4.65 -14.35 -3.48
CA TRP A 323 4.48 -15.14 -4.70
C TRP A 323 3.79 -16.49 -4.46
N THR A 324 4.04 -17.12 -3.30
CA THR A 324 3.40 -18.40 -2.92
C THR A 324 1.98 -18.23 -2.37
N GLU A 325 1.56 -17.01 -2.05
CA GLU A 325 0.22 -16.67 -1.54
C GLU A 325 -0.65 -16.11 -2.69
N PRO A 326 -1.58 -16.87 -3.26
CA PRO A 326 -2.29 -16.49 -4.50
C PRO A 326 -3.01 -15.16 -4.43
N ASP A 327 -3.70 -14.87 -3.30
CA ASP A 327 -4.46 -13.63 -3.15
C ASP A 327 -3.53 -12.41 -2.99
N ILE A 328 -2.41 -12.56 -2.27
CA ILE A 328 -1.41 -11.50 -2.11
C ILE A 328 -0.74 -11.22 -3.46
N LYS A 329 -0.30 -12.27 -4.16
CA LYS A 329 0.27 -12.15 -5.51
C LYS A 329 -0.67 -11.44 -6.46
N GLN A 330 -1.95 -11.82 -6.45
CA GLN A 330 -2.99 -11.19 -7.28
C GLN A 330 -3.06 -9.69 -7.05
N VAL A 331 -3.17 -9.26 -5.79
CA VAL A 331 -3.24 -7.83 -5.44
C VAL A 331 -1.95 -7.11 -5.83
N LEU A 332 -0.78 -7.66 -5.52
CA LEU A 332 0.48 -6.98 -5.80
C LEU A 332 0.69 -6.77 -7.31
N ILE A 333 0.51 -7.80 -8.12
CA ILE A 333 0.81 -7.74 -9.56
C ILE A 333 -0.26 -6.99 -10.34
N HIS A 334 -1.54 -7.20 -10.02
CA HIS A 334 -2.62 -6.66 -10.85
C HIS A 334 -3.18 -5.32 -10.36
N GLU A 335 -3.02 -4.98 -9.07
CA GLU A 335 -3.66 -3.79 -8.52
C GLU A 335 -2.66 -2.79 -7.92
N ALA A 336 -1.58 -3.25 -7.27
CA ALA A 336 -0.88 -2.43 -6.30
C ALA A 336 0.56 -2.03 -6.67
N LEU A 337 1.31 -2.84 -7.42
CA LEU A 337 2.68 -2.48 -7.77
C LEU A 337 2.74 -1.49 -8.93
N ALA A 338 3.66 -0.53 -8.85
CA ALA A 338 3.92 0.39 -9.96
C ALA A 338 4.49 -0.38 -11.16
N THR A 339 4.01 -0.04 -12.35
CA THR A 339 4.32 -0.77 -13.59
C THR A 339 4.63 0.22 -14.71
N PRO A 340 5.82 0.16 -15.33
CA PRO A 340 6.18 1.03 -16.43
C PRO A 340 5.21 0.86 -17.62
N GLY A 341 4.84 1.98 -18.25
CA GLY A 341 3.92 1.99 -19.39
C GLY A 341 2.44 1.81 -19.06
N HIS A 342 2.09 1.36 -17.85
CA HIS A 342 0.69 1.17 -17.47
C HIS A 342 -0.05 2.52 -17.37
N PRO A 343 -1.26 2.68 -17.93
CA PRO A 343 -1.94 3.98 -17.99
C PRO A 343 -2.25 4.59 -16.62
N THR A 344 -2.55 3.78 -15.60
CA THR A 344 -2.96 4.24 -14.26
C THR A 344 -1.99 3.85 -13.13
N ARG A 345 -1.05 2.92 -13.37
CA ARG A 345 -0.15 2.40 -12.33
C ARG A 345 1.31 2.78 -12.51
N ARG A 346 1.62 3.87 -13.25
CA ARG A 346 3.01 4.37 -13.34
C ARG A 346 3.55 4.89 -12.01
N GLY A 347 2.74 5.67 -11.31
CA GLY A 347 3.07 6.21 -10.00
C GLY A 347 4.49 6.78 -9.90
N SER A 348 5.30 6.21 -9.03
CA SER A 348 6.70 6.60 -8.81
C SER A 348 7.64 6.31 -10.02
N LEU A 349 7.17 5.58 -11.05
CA LEU A 349 7.93 5.24 -12.25
C LEU A 349 7.64 6.15 -13.45
N ILE A 350 6.90 7.26 -13.27
CA ILE A 350 6.46 8.12 -14.38
C ILE A 350 7.59 8.60 -15.30
N TYR A 351 8.80 8.74 -14.75
CA TYR A 351 10.00 9.16 -15.49
C TYR A 351 11.06 8.04 -15.59
N ARG A 352 10.72 6.80 -15.24
CA ARG A 352 11.64 5.67 -15.21
C ARG A 352 11.16 4.56 -16.14
N MET A 353 12.09 3.84 -16.77
CA MET A 353 11.80 2.65 -17.58
C MET A 353 10.72 2.87 -18.67
N ASN A 354 10.72 4.03 -19.31
CA ASN A 354 9.66 4.45 -20.24
C ASN A 354 9.67 3.74 -21.63
N GLY A 355 10.64 2.86 -21.88
CA GLY A 355 10.74 2.16 -23.17
C GLY A 355 9.80 0.93 -23.23
N PRO A 356 9.38 0.51 -24.45
CA PRO A 356 8.45 -0.61 -24.65
C PRO A 356 8.99 -1.95 -24.11
N LEU A 357 10.28 -2.06 -23.88
CA LEU A 357 10.91 -3.24 -23.29
C LEU A 357 10.38 -3.53 -21.87
N PHE A 358 10.01 -2.49 -21.11
CA PHE A 358 9.61 -2.61 -19.71
C PHE A 358 8.09 -2.70 -19.51
N HIS A 359 7.29 -2.39 -20.55
CA HIS A 359 5.84 -2.32 -20.44
C HIS A 359 5.27 -3.66 -19.99
N ASN A 360 4.51 -3.64 -18.88
CA ASN A 360 3.90 -4.81 -18.26
C ASN A 360 4.86 -5.99 -17.98
N ARG A 361 6.16 -5.68 -17.79
CA ARG A 361 7.19 -6.67 -17.46
C ARG A 361 7.87 -6.42 -16.13
N ILE A 362 7.74 -5.21 -15.57
CA ILE A 362 8.25 -4.83 -14.26
C ILE A 362 7.09 -4.41 -13.39
N PHE A 363 7.01 -5.00 -12.20
CA PHE A 363 6.03 -4.71 -11.17
C PHE A 363 6.79 -4.44 -9.88
N CYS A 364 6.92 -3.19 -9.48
CA CYS A 364 7.88 -2.88 -8.42
C CYS A 364 7.45 -1.76 -7.47
N LYS A 365 8.14 -1.74 -6.34
CA LYS A 365 8.09 -0.66 -5.36
C LYS A 365 9.43 0.06 -5.34
N THR A 366 9.39 1.38 -5.41
CA THR A 366 10.54 2.27 -5.27
C THR A 366 10.70 2.75 -3.84
N GLY A 367 11.93 2.94 -3.39
CA GLY A 367 12.25 3.63 -2.14
C GLY A 367 13.25 4.76 -2.38
N THR A 368 13.14 5.85 -1.62
CA THR A 368 14.08 6.96 -1.66
C THR A 368 14.01 7.75 -0.37
N LEU A 369 15.16 8.00 0.25
CA LEU A 369 15.38 9.02 1.27
C LEU A 369 16.54 9.90 0.79
N THR A 370 16.20 11.05 0.25
CA THR A 370 17.16 11.94 -0.42
C THR A 370 18.14 12.53 0.58
N SER A 371 17.68 12.77 1.82
CA SER A 371 18.49 13.35 2.90
C SER A 371 19.73 12.53 3.28
N ILE A 372 19.70 11.21 3.03
CA ILE A 372 20.78 10.28 3.39
C ILE A 372 21.30 9.48 2.18
N GLY A 373 20.97 9.86 0.95
CA GLY A 373 21.43 9.15 -0.24
C GLY A 373 20.95 7.70 -0.38
N ALA A 374 19.84 7.32 0.29
CA ALA A 374 19.29 5.98 0.20
C ALA A 374 18.30 5.84 -0.95
N SER A 375 18.44 4.78 -1.75
CA SER A 375 17.53 4.43 -2.84
C SER A 375 17.32 2.93 -2.92
N SER A 376 16.10 2.48 -3.20
CA SER A 376 15.80 1.06 -3.36
C SER A 376 14.78 0.81 -4.47
N LEU A 377 14.83 -0.40 -5.02
CA LEU A 377 13.86 -0.92 -5.98
C LEU A 377 13.69 -2.41 -5.76
N CYS A 378 12.45 -2.87 -5.54
CA CYS A 378 12.19 -4.29 -5.38
C CYS A 378 10.84 -4.68 -5.95
N GLY A 379 10.71 -5.91 -6.43
CA GLY A 379 9.49 -6.37 -7.08
C GLY A 379 9.70 -7.60 -7.96
N TYR A 380 8.91 -7.67 -9.02
CA TYR A 380 8.90 -8.78 -9.97
C TYR A 380 9.25 -8.31 -11.37
N ALA A 381 9.94 -9.19 -12.12
CA ALA A 381 10.26 -9.00 -13.52
C ALA A 381 9.83 -10.22 -14.33
N TYR A 382 9.18 -10.00 -15.47
CA TYR A 382 8.85 -11.04 -16.44
C TYR A 382 9.78 -10.94 -17.64
N GLY A 383 10.72 -11.87 -17.75
CA GLY A 383 11.72 -11.92 -18.80
C GLY A 383 11.15 -12.31 -20.16
N ARG A 384 11.83 -11.96 -21.24
CA ARG A 384 11.49 -12.44 -22.59
C ARG A 384 11.68 -13.96 -22.77
N ASN A 385 12.45 -14.57 -21.88
CA ASN A 385 12.63 -16.01 -21.81
C ASN A 385 11.44 -16.75 -21.17
N GLY A 386 10.35 -16.05 -20.83
CA GLY A 386 9.16 -16.62 -20.20
C GLY A 386 9.31 -16.91 -18.71
N ARG A 387 10.35 -16.39 -18.04
CA ARG A 387 10.60 -16.60 -16.61
C ARG A 387 10.20 -15.42 -15.77
N TRP A 388 9.76 -15.72 -14.56
CA TRP A 388 9.53 -14.72 -13.53
C TRP A 388 10.71 -14.64 -12.56
N TYR A 389 11.12 -13.41 -12.25
CA TYR A 389 12.15 -13.13 -11.27
C TYR A 389 11.58 -12.24 -10.17
N ALA A 390 11.93 -12.54 -8.91
CA ALA A 390 11.83 -11.57 -7.83
C ALA A 390 13.18 -10.89 -7.67
N PHE A 391 13.19 -9.59 -7.38
CA PHE A 391 14.43 -8.83 -7.20
C PHE A 391 14.32 -7.78 -6.11
N ALA A 392 15.42 -7.53 -5.42
CA ALA A 392 15.60 -6.43 -4.48
C ALA A 392 16.97 -5.78 -4.67
N ILE A 393 16.99 -4.45 -4.74
CA ILE A 393 18.18 -3.64 -4.89
C ILE A 393 18.09 -2.52 -3.85
N ILE A 394 19.15 -2.35 -3.05
CA ILE A 394 19.29 -1.21 -2.12
C ILE A 394 20.63 -0.53 -2.40
N ASN A 395 20.58 0.81 -2.44
CA ASN A 395 21.75 1.65 -2.55
C ASN A 395 21.83 2.58 -1.33
N ARG A 396 22.99 2.74 -0.71
CA ARG A 396 23.25 3.66 0.39
C ARG A 396 24.28 4.71 -0.02
N ASP A 397 24.34 5.82 0.69
CA ASP A 397 25.39 6.87 0.59
C ASP A 397 25.71 7.31 -0.85
N SER A 398 24.73 7.22 -1.74
CA SER A 398 24.91 7.38 -3.18
C SER A 398 24.02 8.48 -3.76
N PRO A 399 24.45 9.16 -4.84
CA PRO A 399 23.57 10.06 -5.58
C PRO A 399 22.30 9.32 -6.06
N VAL A 400 21.13 9.74 -5.61
CA VAL A 400 19.85 9.07 -5.89
C VAL A 400 19.59 8.90 -7.40
N GLY A 401 20.00 9.87 -8.24
CA GLY A 401 19.87 9.78 -9.68
C GLY A 401 20.66 8.64 -10.30
N GLU A 402 21.92 8.47 -9.88
CA GLU A 402 22.80 7.38 -10.34
C GLU A 402 22.28 6.02 -9.83
N SER A 403 21.86 5.96 -8.57
CA SER A 403 21.23 4.76 -7.99
C SER A 403 20.02 4.29 -8.78
N ARG A 404 19.12 5.21 -9.14
CA ARG A 404 17.95 4.91 -9.96
C ARG A 404 18.32 4.43 -11.35
N LEU A 405 19.32 5.04 -11.99
CA LEU A 405 19.82 4.60 -13.30
C LEU A 405 20.37 3.17 -13.22
N TYR A 406 21.17 2.86 -12.20
CA TYR A 406 21.68 1.51 -11.97
C TYR A 406 20.54 0.49 -11.81
N GLN A 407 19.55 0.80 -10.99
CA GLN A 407 18.35 -0.04 -10.78
C GLN A 407 17.59 -0.28 -12.09
N ASP A 408 17.38 0.75 -12.92
CA ASP A 408 16.69 0.65 -14.22
C ASP A 408 17.49 -0.20 -15.20
N MET A 409 18.82 -0.11 -15.17
CA MET A 409 19.72 -0.93 -16.00
C MET A 409 19.70 -2.40 -15.58
N LEU A 410 19.64 -2.71 -14.28
CA LEU A 410 19.47 -4.08 -13.79
C LEU A 410 18.11 -4.65 -14.24
N CYS A 411 17.03 -3.90 -14.10
CA CYS A 411 15.72 -4.30 -14.62
C CYS A 411 15.75 -4.56 -16.14
N LYS A 412 16.55 -3.79 -16.90
CA LYS A 412 16.74 -4.02 -18.33
C LYS A 412 17.42 -5.37 -18.62
N VAL A 413 18.34 -5.80 -17.77
CA VAL A 413 18.97 -7.14 -17.90
C VAL A 413 17.94 -8.22 -17.66
N LEU A 414 17.11 -8.10 -16.60
CA LEU A 414 16.09 -9.09 -16.24
C LEU A 414 15.01 -9.30 -17.31
N VAL A 415 14.63 -8.25 -18.05
CA VAL A 415 13.54 -8.33 -19.04
C VAL A 415 14.02 -8.58 -20.48
N LYS A 416 15.33 -8.58 -20.73
CA LYS A 416 15.92 -8.88 -22.05
C LYS A 416 16.01 -10.37 -22.32
#